data_5a8170c0b92424c06b5ba27ea8d62425
#
_entry.id   5a8170c0b92424c06b5ba27ea8d62425
#
_cell.length_a   1.000
_cell.length_b   1.000
_cell.length_c   1.000
_cell.angle_alpha   90.00
_cell.angle_beta   90.00
_cell.angle_gamma   90.00
#
_symmetry.space_group_name_H-M   'P 1'
#
loop_
_entity.id
_entity.type
_entity.pdbx_description
1 polymer ?
#
loop_
_entity_poly.entity_id
_entity_poly.type
_entity_poly.pdbx_seq_one_letter_code
_entity_poly.pdbx_strand_id
1 'polypeptide(L)'
;KLVILDVDGVMTDGKKYYDRDGNVMMKNFCDKDWTAVKRFRAIGIPVVFLTGDPFNAKILSNRNLPYVVNRGAGFHRDKKNFLGEILEEYECKSWDVVYLGDDLFDFGIMDIVGHPYSMADSPSMLQDISVPLACKGGENAIMYLFEDLEKLELIPRVPYDVVMDKIYELDLKEKF
;
A
#
# COMPACT_ATOMS: atom_id res chain seq x y z
N LYS A 1 4.32 0.64 14.40
CA LYS A 1 4.51 0.74 12.95
C LYS A 1 3.19 1.07 12.26
N LEU A 2 3.28 1.78 11.14
CA LEU A 2 2.18 2.06 10.21
C LEU A 2 2.66 1.69 8.81
N VAL A 3 1.83 1.00 8.03
CA VAL A 3 2.10 0.71 6.63
C VAL A 3 1.26 1.62 5.75
N ILE A 4 1.90 2.36 4.85
CA ILE A 4 1.23 3.18 3.83
C ILE A 4 1.59 2.61 2.46
N LEU A 5 0.58 2.34 1.64
CA LEU A 5 0.71 1.68 0.35
C LEU A 5 0.18 2.57 -0.78
N ASP A 6 0.95 2.71 -1.86
CA ASP A 6 0.34 3.09 -3.14
C ASP A 6 -0.48 1.92 -3.71
N VAL A 7 -1.24 2.17 -4.75
CA VAL A 7 -2.12 1.16 -5.37
C VAL A 7 -1.67 0.84 -6.79
N ASP A 8 -1.61 1.86 -7.66
CA ASP A 8 -1.23 1.67 -9.06
C ASP A 8 0.28 1.39 -9.16
N GLY A 9 0.66 0.31 -9.83
CA GLY A 9 2.06 -0.11 -9.91
C GLY A 9 2.59 -0.82 -8.67
N VAL A 10 1.79 -0.94 -7.59
CA VAL A 10 2.10 -1.70 -6.38
C VAL A 10 1.15 -2.89 -6.25
N MET A 11 -0.12 -2.66 -5.95
CA MET A 11 -1.16 -3.71 -5.91
C MET A 11 -1.65 -4.11 -7.29
N THR A 12 -1.50 -3.24 -8.27
CA THR A 12 -1.77 -3.49 -9.69
C THR A 12 -0.45 -3.52 -10.47
N ASP A 13 -0.51 -4.02 -11.69
CA ASP A 13 0.60 -3.98 -12.65
C ASP A 13 0.78 -2.60 -13.33
N GLY A 14 0.13 -1.56 -12.82
CA GLY A 14 0.14 -0.20 -13.36
C GLY A 14 -0.66 -0.03 -14.66
N LYS A 15 -1.21 -1.10 -15.25
CA LYS A 15 -1.97 -1.02 -16.49
C LYS A 15 -3.44 -0.71 -16.24
N LYS A 16 -4.02 0.05 -17.18
CA LYS A 16 -5.42 0.43 -17.19
C LYS A 16 -6.07 0.04 -18.51
N TYR A 17 -7.28 -0.49 -18.43
CA TYR A 17 -8.11 -0.78 -19.59
C TYR A 17 -9.18 0.29 -19.67
N TYR A 18 -9.34 0.89 -20.85
CA TYR A 18 -10.25 2.02 -21.10
C TYR A 18 -11.43 1.60 -21.98
N ASP A 19 -12.59 2.22 -21.74
CA ASP A 19 -13.72 2.17 -22.66
C ASP A 19 -13.51 3.14 -23.84
N ARG A 20 -14.51 3.22 -24.74
CA ARG A 20 -14.48 4.11 -25.91
C ARG A 20 -14.47 5.60 -25.55
N ASP A 21 -14.98 5.94 -24.38
CA ASP A 21 -15.11 7.31 -23.88
C ASP A 21 -13.89 7.72 -23.04
N GLY A 22 -12.91 6.81 -22.88
CA GLY A 22 -11.68 7.05 -22.14
C GLY A 22 -11.81 6.86 -20.63
N ASN A 23 -12.87 6.24 -20.15
CA ASN A 23 -13.01 5.90 -18.73
C ASN A 23 -12.27 4.61 -18.41
N VAL A 24 -11.66 4.54 -17.23
CA VAL A 24 -11.03 3.31 -16.75
C VAL A 24 -12.13 2.29 -16.45
N MET A 25 -12.09 1.18 -17.17
CA MET A 25 -13.02 0.06 -17.00
C MET A 25 -12.52 -0.95 -15.98
N MET A 26 -11.21 -1.24 -16.02
CA MET A 26 -10.65 -2.39 -15.32
C MET A 26 -9.18 -2.15 -14.97
N LYS A 27 -8.78 -2.68 -13.81
CA LYS A 27 -7.39 -2.87 -13.38
C LYS A 27 -7.23 -4.30 -12.87
N ASN A 28 -5.99 -4.80 -12.89
CA ASN A 28 -5.68 -6.15 -12.42
C ASN A 28 -5.06 -6.09 -11.03
N PHE A 29 -5.65 -6.78 -10.05
CA PHE A 29 -5.15 -6.90 -8.68
C PHE A 29 -4.72 -8.34 -8.39
N CYS A 30 -3.65 -8.51 -7.63
CA CYS A 30 -3.26 -9.80 -7.10
C CYS A 30 -4.05 -10.11 -5.81
N ASP A 31 -4.78 -11.22 -5.78
CA ASP A 31 -5.58 -11.59 -4.62
C ASP A 31 -4.74 -11.85 -3.35
N LYS A 32 -3.51 -12.33 -3.52
CA LYS A 32 -2.58 -12.53 -2.40
C LYS A 32 -2.20 -11.24 -1.69
N ASP A 33 -2.24 -10.10 -2.38
CA ASP A 33 -1.98 -8.80 -1.75
C ASP A 33 -3.08 -8.40 -0.76
N TRP A 34 -4.34 -8.72 -1.07
CA TRP A 34 -5.44 -8.54 -0.11
C TRP A 34 -5.27 -9.42 1.13
N THR A 35 -4.82 -10.66 0.95
CA THR A 35 -4.46 -11.54 2.08
C THR A 35 -3.33 -10.95 2.92
N ALA A 36 -2.30 -10.37 2.27
CA ALA A 36 -1.20 -9.72 2.98
C ALA A 36 -1.64 -8.48 3.77
N VAL A 37 -2.55 -7.66 3.22
CA VAL A 37 -3.19 -6.56 3.96
C VAL A 37 -3.90 -7.06 5.23
N LYS A 38 -4.62 -8.19 5.12
CA LYS A 38 -5.26 -8.82 6.28
C LYS A 38 -4.22 -9.34 7.30
N ARG A 39 -3.07 -9.88 6.83
CA ARG A 39 -1.98 -10.30 7.74
C ARG A 39 -1.46 -9.14 8.57
N PHE A 40 -1.19 -7.97 7.97
CA PHE A 40 -0.78 -6.78 8.73
C PHE A 40 -1.81 -6.42 9.80
N ARG A 41 -3.08 -6.35 9.41
CA ARG A 41 -4.18 -6.01 10.32
C ARG A 41 -4.37 -7.04 11.43
N ALA A 42 -4.19 -8.33 11.10
CA ALA A 42 -4.29 -9.43 12.07
C ALA A 42 -3.25 -9.36 13.19
N ILE A 43 -2.06 -8.83 12.90
CA ILE A 43 -1.00 -8.62 13.89
C ILE A 43 -1.02 -7.21 14.51
N GLY A 44 -2.10 -6.45 14.28
CA GLY A 44 -2.30 -5.12 14.87
C GLY A 44 -1.56 -3.98 14.19
N ILE A 45 -1.05 -4.18 12.97
CA ILE A 45 -0.39 -3.13 12.19
C ILE A 45 -1.41 -2.49 11.24
N PRO A 46 -1.72 -1.20 11.40
CA PRO A 46 -2.62 -0.50 10.50
C PRO A 46 -2.03 -0.35 9.11
N VAL A 47 -2.90 -0.43 8.11
CA VAL A 47 -2.57 -0.24 6.69
C VAL A 47 -3.44 0.87 6.13
N VAL A 48 -2.84 1.88 5.51
CA VAL A 48 -3.51 3.00 4.85
C VAL A 48 -3.10 3.03 3.38
N PHE A 49 -4.04 3.28 2.49
CA PHE A 49 -3.75 3.43 1.07
C PHE A 49 -3.66 4.91 0.70
N LEU A 50 -2.65 5.28 -0.06
CA LEU A 50 -2.45 6.65 -0.55
C LEU A 50 -2.31 6.64 -2.06
N THR A 51 -3.41 6.89 -2.76
CA THR A 51 -3.53 6.73 -4.21
C THR A 51 -3.90 8.03 -4.92
N GLY A 52 -3.39 8.21 -6.15
CA GLY A 52 -3.78 9.32 -7.02
C GLY A 52 -5.01 9.05 -7.89
N ASP A 53 -5.56 7.85 -7.89
CA ASP A 53 -6.66 7.47 -8.77
C ASP A 53 -7.97 7.25 -8.00
N PRO A 54 -9.02 8.07 -8.25
CA PRO A 54 -10.32 7.90 -7.62
C PRO A 54 -11.01 6.56 -7.91
N PHE A 55 -10.61 5.86 -8.98
CA PHE A 55 -11.09 4.50 -9.26
C PHE A 55 -10.75 3.55 -8.11
N ASN A 56 -9.55 3.68 -7.56
CA ASN A 56 -9.08 2.84 -6.43
C ASN A 56 -9.88 3.11 -5.15
N ALA A 57 -10.29 4.36 -4.92
CA ALA A 57 -11.07 4.74 -3.75
C ALA A 57 -12.35 3.91 -3.60
N LYS A 58 -13.05 3.63 -4.71
CA LYS A 58 -14.26 2.81 -4.69
C LYS A 58 -13.97 1.37 -4.28
N ILE A 59 -12.88 0.78 -4.76
CA ILE A 59 -12.47 -0.59 -4.41
C ILE A 59 -12.11 -0.67 -2.92
N LEU A 60 -11.32 0.29 -2.43
CA LEU A 60 -10.87 0.35 -1.04
C LEU A 60 -12.04 0.58 -0.08
N SER A 61 -12.96 1.50 -0.43
CA SER A 61 -14.18 1.75 0.33
C SER A 61 -15.09 0.52 0.42
N ASN A 62 -15.27 -0.21 -0.69
CA ASN A 62 -16.06 -1.46 -0.69
C ASN A 62 -15.46 -2.54 0.21
N ARG A 63 -14.14 -2.52 0.42
CA ARG A 63 -13.41 -3.43 1.32
C ARG A 63 -13.28 -2.90 2.74
N ASN A 64 -13.87 -1.74 3.03
CA ASN A 64 -13.77 -1.08 4.34
C ASN A 64 -12.32 -0.84 4.78
N LEU A 65 -11.47 -0.43 3.83
CA LEU A 65 -10.06 -0.13 4.05
C LEU A 65 -9.83 1.40 4.07
N PRO A 66 -8.99 1.92 4.98
CA PRO A 66 -8.69 3.35 5.04
C PRO A 66 -7.85 3.78 3.83
N TYR A 67 -8.18 4.93 3.26
CA TYR A 67 -7.46 5.48 2.13
C TYR A 67 -7.50 7.00 2.08
N VAL A 68 -6.49 7.57 1.42
CA VAL A 68 -6.40 8.98 1.06
C VAL A 68 -6.22 9.09 -0.46
N VAL A 69 -6.92 10.03 -1.09
CA VAL A 69 -6.74 10.34 -2.52
C VAL A 69 -5.98 11.65 -2.64
N ASN A 70 -4.75 11.60 -3.16
CA ASN A 70 -3.90 12.78 -3.31
C ASN A 70 -4.16 13.58 -4.59
N ARG A 71 -5.28 13.32 -5.29
CA ARG A 71 -5.72 14.09 -6.45
C ARG A 71 -6.67 15.19 -6.02
N GLY A 72 -6.30 16.46 -6.31
CA GLY A 72 -7.17 17.63 -6.20
C GLY A 72 -7.92 17.92 -7.50
N ALA A 73 -8.30 19.18 -7.74
CA ALA A 73 -9.04 19.65 -8.92
C ALA A 73 -8.23 19.48 -10.23
N GLY A 74 -8.09 18.24 -10.69
CA GLY A 74 -7.46 17.88 -11.97
C GLY A 74 -5.95 17.60 -11.93
N PHE A 75 -5.29 17.69 -10.77
CA PHE A 75 -3.85 17.41 -10.66
C PHE A 75 -3.51 16.60 -9.39
N HIS A 76 -2.38 15.91 -9.44
CA HIS A 76 -1.83 15.20 -8.29
C HIS A 76 -1.17 16.19 -7.32
N ARG A 77 -1.44 16.06 -6.03
CA ARG A 77 -0.67 16.71 -4.98
C ARG A 77 0.47 15.78 -4.55
N ASP A 78 1.59 16.37 -4.10
CA ASP A 78 2.68 15.58 -3.53
C ASP A 78 2.16 14.77 -2.34
N LYS A 79 2.40 13.47 -2.37
CA LYS A 79 1.92 12.52 -1.34
C LYS A 79 2.45 12.87 0.06
N LYS A 80 3.63 13.47 0.16
CA LYS A 80 4.18 13.93 1.46
C LYS A 80 3.27 14.92 2.20
N ASN A 81 2.46 15.69 1.47
CA ASN A 81 1.57 16.68 2.08
C ASN A 81 0.44 16.06 2.90
N PHE A 82 0.17 14.78 2.71
CA PHE A 82 -0.86 14.03 3.45
C PHE A 82 -0.29 13.26 4.64
N LEU A 83 1.05 13.13 4.72
CA LEU A 83 1.69 12.35 5.77
C LEU A 83 1.38 12.88 7.16
N GLY A 84 1.36 14.20 7.34
CA GLY A 84 1.11 14.84 8.64
C GLY A 84 -0.24 14.44 9.24
N GLU A 85 -1.31 14.53 8.46
CA GLU A 85 -2.67 14.14 8.88
C GLU A 85 -2.76 12.63 9.20
N ILE A 86 -2.11 11.79 8.37
CA ILE A 86 -2.06 10.34 8.61
C ILE A 86 -1.30 10.03 9.91
N LEU A 87 -0.16 10.69 10.16
CA LEU A 87 0.62 10.49 11.39
C LEU A 87 -0.15 10.90 12.66
N GLU A 88 -0.94 11.97 12.57
CA GLU A 88 -1.80 12.43 13.66
C GLU A 88 -2.94 11.43 13.93
N GLU A 89 -3.62 10.96 12.88
CA GLU A 89 -4.71 9.98 12.99
C GLU A 89 -4.26 8.66 13.62
N TYR A 90 -3.05 8.18 13.26
CA TYR A 90 -2.52 6.91 13.75
C TYR A 90 -1.55 7.05 14.94
N GLU A 91 -1.41 8.24 15.51
CA GLU A 91 -0.56 8.54 16.66
C GLU A 91 0.87 8.00 16.53
N CYS A 92 1.46 8.12 15.33
CA CYS A 92 2.77 7.59 15.03
C CYS A 92 3.73 8.67 14.47
N LYS A 93 5.00 8.30 14.31
CA LYS A 93 6.04 9.18 13.79
C LYS A 93 6.50 8.72 12.41
N SER A 94 7.06 9.62 11.60
CA SER A 94 7.50 9.30 10.24
C SER A 94 8.53 8.16 10.20
N TRP A 95 9.40 8.03 11.20
CA TRP A 95 10.36 6.92 11.28
C TRP A 95 9.74 5.55 11.63
N ASP A 96 8.47 5.51 12.04
CA ASP A 96 7.70 4.28 12.25
C ASP A 96 6.90 3.85 11.03
N VAL A 97 6.91 4.68 9.97
CA VAL A 97 6.17 4.41 8.74
C VAL A 97 6.98 3.54 7.79
N VAL A 98 6.35 2.48 7.33
CA VAL A 98 6.73 1.71 6.14
C VAL A 98 5.93 2.24 4.96
N TYR A 99 6.57 2.71 3.92
CA TYR A 99 5.93 3.18 2.69
C TYR A 99 6.35 2.30 1.51
N LEU A 100 5.40 1.83 0.72
CA LEU A 100 5.66 1.13 -0.53
C LEU A 100 5.05 1.92 -1.70
N GLY A 101 5.89 2.32 -2.65
CA GLY A 101 5.52 3.04 -3.86
C GLY A 101 6.29 2.57 -5.08
N ASP A 102 5.91 3.03 -6.28
CA ASP A 102 6.49 2.57 -7.53
C ASP A 102 6.95 3.68 -8.47
N ASP A 103 6.43 4.91 -8.37
CA ASP A 103 6.64 5.96 -9.36
C ASP A 103 7.10 7.29 -8.73
N LEU A 104 7.49 8.23 -9.57
CA LEU A 104 8.06 9.54 -9.21
C LEU A 104 7.17 10.34 -8.23
N PHE A 105 5.86 10.13 -8.26
CA PHE A 105 4.93 10.75 -7.31
C PHE A 105 5.09 10.28 -5.86
N ASP A 106 5.82 9.17 -5.64
CA ASP A 106 6.12 8.61 -4.32
C ASP A 106 7.40 9.16 -3.71
N PHE A 107 8.27 9.77 -4.53
CA PHE A 107 9.60 10.21 -4.08
C PHE A 107 9.51 11.11 -2.84
N GLY A 108 8.62 12.11 -2.85
CA GLY A 108 8.54 13.09 -1.77
C GLY A 108 8.17 12.50 -0.40
N ILE A 109 7.30 11.49 -0.36
CA ILE A 109 6.96 10.79 0.89
C ILE A 109 8.02 9.76 1.28
N MET A 110 8.62 9.07 0.31
CA MET A 110 9.67 8.08 0.55
C MET A 110 10.92 8.71 1.18
N ASP A 111 11.25 9.94 0.81
CA ASP A 111 12.40 10.70 1.33
C ASP A 111 12.29 11.06 2.83
N ILE A 112 11.08 11.01 3.40
CA ILE A 112 10.82 11.46 4.78
C ILE A 112 10.29 10.40 5.74
N VAL A 113 9.99 9.20 5.24
CA VAL A 113 9.56 8.06 6.08
C VAL A 113 10.76 7.21 6.51
N GLY A 114 10.59 6.45 7.61
CA GLY A 114 11.68 5.64 8.16
C GLY A 114 12.02 4.38 7.38
N HIS A 115 11.04 3.80 6.66
CA HIS A 115 11.20 2.55 5.94
C HIS A 115 10.59 2.63 4.54
N PRO A 116 11.25 3.32 3.58
CA PRO A 116 10.79 3.40 2.20
C PRO A 116 11.13 2.10 1.44
N TYR A 117 10.15 1.59 0.70
CA TYR A 117 10.26 0.43 -0.19
C TYR A 117 9.80 0.79 -1.60
N SER A 118 10.41 0.18 -2.61
CA SER A 118 10.04 0.33 -4.01
C SER A 118 9.86 -1.02 -4.71
N MET A 119 9.31 -0.99 -5.91
CA MET A 119 9.18 -2.17 -6.76
C MET A 119 10.47 -2.44 -7.55
N ALA A 120 10.67 -3.68 -8.00
CA ALA A 120 11.84 -4.05 -8.80
C ALA A 120 11.96 -3.26 -10.12
N ASP A 121 10.86 -2.78 -10.65
CA ASP A 121 10.76 -2.01 -11.89
C ASP A 121 10.49 -0.51 -11.67
N SER A 122 10.58 -0.02 -10.44
CA SER A 122 10.53 1.41 -10.12
C SER A 122 11.70 2.17 -10.76
N PRO A 123 11.54 3.46 -11.06
CA PRO A 123 12.64 4.32 -11.51
C PRO A 123 13.84 4.27 -10.55
N SER A 124 15.06 4.31 -11.11
CA SER A 124 16.30 4.19 -10.32
C SER A 124 16.40 5.19 -9.17
N MET A 125 15.91 6.42 -9.37
CA MET A 125 15.94 7.42 -8.31
C MET A 125 15.06 7.07 -7.09
N LEU A 126 14.03 6.25 -7.23
CA LEU A 126 13.28 5.70 -6.09
C LEU A 126 14.06 4.56 -5.44
N GLN A 127 14.66 3.68 -6.25
CA GLN A 127 15.47 2.58 -5.76
C GLN A 127 16.69 3.07 -4.97
N ASP A 128 17.27 4.22 -5.35
CA ASP A 128 18.42 4.82 -4.67
C ASP A 128 18.11 5.29 -3.24
N ILE A 129 16.85 5.58 -2.93
CA ILE A 129 16.42 6.07 -1.60
C ILE A 129 15.56 5.06 -0.82
N SER A 130 15.41 3.85 -1.30
CA SER A 130 14.51 2.84 -0.73
C SER A 130 15.09 1.43 -0.77
N VAL A 131 14.39 0.48 -0.20
CA VAL A 131 14.68 -0.95 -0.34
C VAL A 131 13.83 -1.50 -1.48
N PRO A 132 14.42 -1.87 -2.64
CA PRO A 132 13.67 -2.46 -3.73
C PRO A 132 13.25 -3.90 -3.41
N LEU A 133 11.95 -4.20 -3.54
CA LEU A 133 11.42 -5.56 -3.47
C LEU A 133 11.82 -6.34 -4.72
N ALA A 134 11.92 -7.68 -4.59
CA ALA A 134 12.29 -8.56 -5.70
C ALA A 134 11.14 -8.89 -6.67
N CYS A 135 10.03 -8.14 -6.63
CA CYS A 135 8.85 -8.34 -7.47
C CYS A 135 8.41 -7.03 -8.13
N LYS A 136 7.62 -7.14 -9.18
CA LYS A 136 6.95 -6.01 -9.84
C LYS A 136 5.57 -5.78 -9.25
N GLY A 137 5.00 -4.61 -9.55
CA GLY A 137 3.63 -4.31 -9.17
C GLY A 137 2.63 -5.36 -9.69
N GLY A 138 1.61 -5.67 -8.86
CA GLY A 138 0.63 -6.71 -9.15
C GLY A 138 1.14 -8.16 -9.03
N GLU A 139 2.40 -8.35 -8.67
CA GLU A 139 3.03 -9.66 -8.51
C GLU A 139 3.21 -10.04 -7.02
N ASN A 140 2.15 -9.87 -6.21
CA ASN A 140 2.20 -10.24 -4.80
C ASN A 140 3.10 -9.33 -3.92
N ALA A 141 3.15 -8.05 -4.25
CA ALA A 141 4.09 -7.08 -3.66
C ALA A 141 3.92 -6.89 -2.15
N ILE A 142 2.66 -6.84 -1.68
CA ILE A 142 2.38 -6.62 -0.26
C ILE A 142 2.79 -7.83 0.58
N MET A 143 2.67 -9.05 0.02
CA MET A 143 3.13 -10.26 0.69
C MET A 143 4.66 -10.29 0.78
N TYR A 144 5.38 -9.91 -0.29
CA TYR A 144 6.84 -9.76 -0.27
C TYR A 144 7.28 -8.72 0.78
N LEU A 145 6.61 -7.58 0.84
CA LEU A 145 6.86 -6.57 1.86
C LEU A 145 6.66 -7.13 3.27
N PHE A 146 5.55 -7.83 3.51
CA PHE A 146 5.27 -8.44 4.81
C PHE A 146 6.38 -9.41 5.23
N GLU A 147 6.76 -10.32 4.34
CA GLU A 147 7.80 -11.33 4.61
C GLU A 147 9.19 -10.69 4.83
N ASP A 148 9.51 -9.63 4.10
CA ASP A 148 10.78 -8.91 4.29
C ASP A 148 10.82 -8.19 5.66
N LEU A 149 9.73 -7.55 6.04
CA LEU A 149 9.62 -6.90 7.35
C LEU A 149 9.70 -7.93 8.51
N GLU A 150 9.10 -9.12 8.38
CA GLU A 150 9.25 -10.21 9.35
C GLU A 150 10.70 -10.71 9.41
N LYS A 151 11.36 -10.86 8.27
CA LYS A 151 12.75 -11.31 8.18
C LYS A 151 13.72 -10.32 8.82
N LEU A 152 13.46 -9.02 8.66
CA LEU A 152 14.24 -7.93 9.26
C LEU A 152 13.85 -7.64 10.71
N GLU A 153 12.94 -8.40 11.29
CA GLU A 153 12.41 -8.22 12.66
C GLU A 153 11.79 -6.82 12.91
N LEU A 154 11.34 -6.16 11.85
CA LEU A 154 10.65 -4.87 11.93
C LEU A 154 9.18 -5.02 12.34
N ILE A 155 8.62 -6.21 12.14
CA ILE A 155 7.30 -6.63 12.60
C ILE A 155 7.41 -7.98 13.32
N PRO A 156 6.49 -8.30 14.26
CA PRO A 156 6.54 -9.55 14.99
C PRO A 156 6.18 -10.76 14.11
N ARG A 157 6.85 -11.89 14.33
CA ARG A 157 6.41 -13.18 13.82
C ARG A 157 5.31 -13.71 14.73
N VAL A 158 4.14 -13.96 14.16
CA VAL A 158 2.98 -14.49 14.89
C VAL A 158 2.66 -15.89 14.36
N PRO A 159 2.34 -16.88 15.23
CA PRO A 159 1.98 -18.23 14.82
C PRO A 159 0.81 -18.24 13.81
N TYR A 160 0.87 -19.20 12.90
CA TYR A 160 -0.09 -19.32 11.78
C TYR A 160 -1.55 -19.37 12.24
N ASP A 161 -1.84 -20.19 13.26
CA ASP A 161 -3.19 -20.37 13.82
C ASP A 161 -3.74 -19.04 14.34
N VAL A 162 -2.93 -18.29 15.09
CA VAL A 162 -3.32 -16.97 15.64
C VAL A 162 -3.62 -15.97 14.53
N VAL A 163 -2.79 -15.93 13.48
CA VAL A 163 -2.99 -15.04 12.33
C VAL A 163 -4.26 -15.43 11.58
N MET A 164 -4.49 -16.73 11.34
CA MET A 164 -5.65 -17.20 10.59
C MET A 164 -6.97 -16.95 11.33
N ASP A 165 -7.01 -17.15 12.63
CA ASP A 165 -8.20 -16.83 13.45
C ASP A 165 -8.57 -15.35 13.29
N LYS A 166 -7.59 -14.45 13.32
CA LYS A 166 -7.81 -13.02 13.10
C LYS A 166 -8.21 -12.67 11.67
N ILE A 167 -7.64 -13.34 10.66
CA ILE A 167 -8.06 -13.17 9.27
C ILE A 167 -9.51 -13.56 9.09
N TYR A 168 -9.96 -14.69 9.64
CA TYR A 168 -11.36 -15.10 9.59
C TYR A 168 -12.30 -14.11 10.28
N GLU A 169 -11.89 -13.52 11.41
CA GLU A 169 -12.65 -12.45 12.05
C GLU A 169 -12.78 -11.19 11.16
N LEU A 170 -11.73 -10.86 10.40
CA LEU A 170 -11.74 -9.73 9.46
C LEU A 170 -12.65 -10.03 8.26
N ASP A 171 -12.60 -11.24 7.69
CA ASP A 171 -13.44 -11.66 6.57
C ASP A 171 -14.93 -11.56 6.87
N LEU A 172 -15.34 -11.81 8.09
CA LEU A 172 -16.73 -11.64 8.50
C LEU A 172 -17.22 -10.19 8.49
N LYS A 173 -16.29 -9.22 8.47
CA LYS A 173 -16.57 -7.78 8.51
C LYS A 173 -16.39 -7.10 7.17
N GLU A 174 -15.65 -7.72 6.25
CA GLU A 174 -15.39 -7.19 4.91
C GLU A 174 -16.50 -7.62 3.94
N LYS A 175 -16.92 -6.68 3.09
CA LYS A 175 -17.81 -6.97 1.97
C LYS A 175 -16.95 -7.21 0.74
N PHE A 176 -17.04 -8.38 0.16
CA PHE A 176 -16.42 -8.73 -1.12
C PHE A 176 -17.42 -8.62 -2.26
#